data_2e692b52bef905fc4d5d9849e4ec1337
#
_entry.id   2e692b52bef905fc4d5d9849e4ec1337
#
_cell.length_a   1.000
_cell.length_b   1.000
_cell.length_c   1.000
_cell.angle_alpha   90.00
_cell.angle_beta   90.00
_cell.angle_gamma   90.00
#
_symmetry.space_group_name_H-M   'P 1'
#
loop_
_entity.id
_entity.type
_entity.pdbx_description
1 polymer ?
#
loop_
_entity_poly.entity_id
_entity_poly.type
_entity_poly.pdbx_seq_one_letter_code
_entity_poly.pdbx_strand_id
1 'polypeptide(L)'
;MGAFSALQNYYDVPLHVRAQQLGYHVSNVYILLNDERGLRENCPDIYQNLITCRHNRDSRTIMEYGQDMVASWIFEDDLIEKLQEAGLDIVKSGADKERLILATSNVSSGSDTKVRLGVRSVFMEIMCDYKGYWTRYHRADLRDNKCLRLQREKALFLGVDVANKKYMLIDFADEVQATYNPSHFAYGGKPVYSFDLKNYRLKEFDYDSIARDIIALI
;
A
#
# COMPACT_ATOMS: atom_id res chain seq x y z
N MET A 1 -14.49 4.35 -5.91
CA MET A 1 -14.17 2.91 -5.81
C MET A 1 -12.95 2.79 -4.94
N GLY A 2 -12.97 1.99 -3.91
CA GLY A 2 -11.84 1.74 -2.99
C GLY A 2 -11.07 0.47 -3.38
N ALA A 3 -10.07 0.12 -2.59
CA ALA A 3 -9.26 -1.09 -2.78
C ALA A 3 -10.12 -2.36 -2.79
N PHE A 4 -11.02 -2.50 -1.82
CA PHE A 4 -11.92 -3.65 -1.73
C PHE A 4 -12.71 -3.87 -3.03
N SER A 5 -13.36 -2.82 -3.52
CA SER A 5 -14.16 -2.88 -4.74
C SER A 5 -13.32 -3.17 -6.00
N ALA A 6 -12.09 -2.66 -6.06
CA ALA A 6 -11.19 -2.91 -7.18
C ALA A 6 -10.65 -4.35 -7.19
N LEU A 7 -10.44 -4.93 -6.00
CA LEU A 7 -9.82 -6.25 -5.86
C LEU A 7 -10.83 -7.41 -5.82
N GLN A 8 -12.14 -7.15 -5.70
CA GLN A 8 -13.17 -8.20 -5.68
C GLN A 8 -13.10 -9.15 -6.88
N ASN A 9 -12.72 -8.66 -8.05
CA ASN A 9 -12.61 -9.43 -9.29
C ASN A 9 -11.15 -9.55 -9.79
N TYR A 10 -10.20 -9.22 -8.94
CA TYR A 10 -8.78 -9.29 -9.30
C TYR A 10 -8.23 -10.71 -9.19
N TYR A 11 -8.68 -11.45 -8.18
CA TYR A 11 -8.29 -12.82 -7.90
C TYR A 11 -9.30 -13.82 -8.46
N ASP A 12 -8.84 -15.04 -8.75
CA ASP A 12 -9.69 -16.17 -9.16
C ASP A 12 -10.54 -16.73 -8.00
N VAL A 13 -10.26 -16.28 -6.78
CA VAL A 13 -10.98 -16.65 -5.55
C VAL A 13 -11.48 -15.38 -4.84
N PRO A 14 -12.56 -15.47 -4.04
CA PRO A 14 -13.01 -14.36 -3.21
C PRO A 14 -11.91 -13.85 -2.27
N LEU A 15 -11.88 -12.54 -2.00
CA LEU A 15 -10.86 -11.90 -1.16
C LEU A 15 -10.73 -12.55 0.23
N HIS A 16 -11.82 -12.97 0.86
CA HIS A 16 -11.76 -13.64 2.15
C HIS A 16 -11.07 -15.01 2.08
N VAL A 17 -11.21 -15.72 0.96
CA VAL A 17 -10.49 -16.98 0.73
C VAL A 17 -9.01 -16.72 0.53
N ARG A 18 -8.64 -15.67 -0.27
CA ARG A 18 -7.24 -15.27 -0.43
C ARG A 18 -6.62 -14.83 0.90
N ALA A 19 -7.34 -14.08 1.72
CA ALA A 19 -6.92 -13.69 3.06
C ALA A 19 -6.61 -14.91 3.95
N GLN A 20 -7.44 -15.95 3.91
CA GLN A 20 -7.20 -17.20 4.65
C GLN A 20 -5.95 -17.91 4.14
N GLN A 21 -5.73 -17.99 2.83
CA GLN A 21 -4.53 -18.57 2.24
C GLN A 21 -3.25 -17.86 2.68
N LEU A 22 -3.32 -16.52 2.84
CA LEU A 22 -2.24 -15.68 3.35
C LEU A 22 -2.09 -15.73 4.90
N GLY A 23 -2.89 -16.56 5.57
CA GLY A 23 -2.81 -16.75 7.02
C GLY A 23 -3.44 -15.62 7.86
N TYR A 24 -4.36 -14.84 7.30
CA TYR A 24 -5.00 -13.77 8.06
C TYR A 24 -5.90 -14.28 9.17
N HIS A 25 -5.86 -13.56 10.28
CA HIS A 25 -6.71 -13.82 11.44
C HIS A 25 -8.19 -13.62 11.10
N VAL A 26 -9.07 -14.44 11.68
CA VAL A 26 -10.53 -14.42 11.43
C VAL A 26 -11.13 -13.02 11.61
N SER A 27 -10.71 -12.26 12.61
CA SER A 27 -11.22 -10.90 12.85
C SER A 27 -10.94 -9.92 11.71
N ASN A 28 -9.84 -10.09 10.97
CA ASN A 28 -9.55 -9.27 9.79
C ASN A 28 -10.45 -9.67 8.62
N VAL A 29 -10.82 -10.95 8.52
CA VAL A 29 -11.72 -11.48 7.48
C VAL A 29 -13.16 -10.99 7.68
N TYR A 30 -13.58 -10.73 8.92
CA TYR A 30 -14.90 -10.18 9.22
C TYR A 30 -15.21 -8.89 8.44
N ILE A 31 -14.25 -8.03 8.29
CA ILE A 31 -14.40 -6.78 7.51
C ILE A 31 -14.75 -7.09 6.06
N LEU A 32 -14.17 -8.14 5.49
CA LEU A 32 -14.42 -8.59 4.12
C LEU A 32 -15.80 -9.23 3.94
N LEU A 33 -16.39 -9.73 5.03
CA LEU A 33 -17.74 -10.30 5.00
C LEU A 33 -18.84 -9.24 4.99
N ASN A 34 -18.48 -7.95 5.12
CA ASN A 34 -19.44 -6.84 5.10
C ASN A 34 -20.49 -6.90 6.22
N ASP A 35 -20.10 -7.45 7.36
CA ASP A 35 -20.95 -7.62 8.54
C ASP A 35 -20.58 -6.61 9.64
N GLU A 36 -21.05 -5.36 9.49
CA GLU A 36 -20.77 -4.30 10.46
C GLU A 36 -21.34 -4.64 11.85
N ARG A 37 -22.51 -5.25 11.90
CA ARG A 37 -23.12 -5.62 13.17
C ARG A 37 -22.30 -6.70 13.87
N GLY A 38 -21.93 -7.76 13.15
CA GLY A 38 -21.09 -8.82 13.68
C GLY A 38 -19.70 -8.31 14.09
N LEU A 39 -19.10 -7.39 13.33
CA LEU A 39 -17.83 -6.75 13.70
C LEU A 39 -17.98 -5.96 15.01
N ARG A 40 -19.05 -5.18 15.16
CA ARG A 40 -19.31 -4.37 16.35
C ARG A 40 -19.57 -5.22 17.59
N GLU A 41 -20.34 -6.31 17.46
CA GLU A 41 -20.73 -7.18 18.56
C GLU A 41 -19.62 -8.15 18.98
N ASN A 42 -18.87 -8.71 18.03
CA ASN A 42 -17.88 -9.76 18.27
C ASN A 42 -16.44 -9.26 18.35
N CYS A 43 -16.14 -8.08 17.74
CA CYS A 43 -14.79 -7.51 17.69
C CYS A 43 -14.85 -6.00 17.99
N PRO A 44 -15.38 -5.57 19.15
CA PRO A 44 -15.63 -4.15 19.47
C PRO A 44 -14.34 -3.31 19.45
N ASP A 45 -13.21 -3.88 19.86
CA ASP A 45 -11.92 -3.18 19.88
C ASP A 45 -11.44 -2.87 18.45
N ILE A 46 -11.61 -3.79 17.50
CA ILE A 46 -11.29 -3.57 16.10
C ILE A 46 -12.19 -2.48 15.52
N TYR A 47 -13.49 -2.55 15.80
CA TYR A 47 -14.44 -1.54 15.33
C TYR A 47 -14.09 -0.14 15.87
N GLN A 48 -13.74 -0.03 17.16
CA GLN A 48 -13.30 1.22 17.78
C GLN A 48 -11.99 1.72 17.18
N ASN A 49 -11.03 0.84 16.89
CA ASN A 49 -9.79 1.21 16.24
C ASN A 49 -10.02 1.78 14.84
N LEU A 50 -10.94 1.19 14.06
CA LEU A 50 -11.33 1.72 12.76
C LEU A 50 -11.91 3.14 12.86
N ILE A 51 -12.75 3.41 13.87
CA ILE A 51 -13.31 4.75 14.12
C ILE A 51 -12.18 5.76 14.36
N THR A 52 -11.19 5.41 15.17
CA THR A 52 -10.08 6.32 15.52
C THR A 52 -9.08 6.51 14.38
N CYS A 53 -8.86 5.48 13.56
CA CYS A 53 -7.95 5.54 12.41
C CYS A 53 -8.53 6.31 11.23
N ARG A 54 -9.84 6.24 11.03
CA ARG A 54 -10.51 6.92 9.92
C ARG A 54 -10.49 8.43 10.12
N HIS A 55 -9.93 9.16 9.15
CA HIS A 55 -9.89 10.62 9.20
C HIS A 55 -11.31 11.22 9.09
N ASN A 56 -11.59 12.30 9.84
CA ASN A 56 -12.91 12.96 9.88
C ASN A 56 -13.44 13.43 8.51
N ARG A 57 -12.56 13.67 7.55
CA ARG A 57 -12.92 14.06 6.17
C ARG A 57 -13.00 12.87 5.21
N ASP A 58 -12.82 11.66 5.68
CA ASP A 58 -13.00 10.45 4.88
C ASP A 58 -14.50 10.19 4.70
N SER A 59 -14.98 10.17 3.47
CA SER A 59 -16.40 9.99 3.16
C SER A 59 -16.87 8.54 3.23
N ARG A 60 -15.93 7.59 3.37
CA ARG A 60 -16.26 6.15 3.51
C ARG A 60 -16.94 5.89 4.84
N THR A 61 -17.83 4.92 4.89
CA THR A 61 -18.31 4.33 6.15
C THR A 61 -17.17 3.64 6.90
N ILE A 62 -17.37 3.26 8.16
CA ILE A 62 -16.37 2.51 8.93
C ILE A 62 -16.06 1.18 8.27
N MET A 63 -17.10 0.50 7.75
CA MET A 63 -16.92 -0.77 7.04
C MET A 63 -16.13 -0.62 5.75
N GLU A 64 -16.51 0.33 4.89
CA GLU A 64 -15.77 0.60 3.64
C GLU A 64 -14.29 0.95 3.90
N TYR A 65 -14.03 1.73 4.96
CA TYR A 65 -12.65 2.05 5.34
C TYR A 65 -11.88 0.80 5.77
N GLY A 66 -12.47 -0.06 6.61
CA GLY A 66 -11.85 -1.30 7.06
C GLY A 66 -11.68 -2.31 5.92
N GLN A 67 -12.69 -2.46 5.05
CA GLN A 67 -12.62 -3.31 3.86
C GLN A 67 -11.49 -2.89 2.92
N ASP A 68 -11.37 -1.58 2.64
CA ASP A 68 -10.31 -1.06 1.79
C ASP A 68 -8.91 -1.28 2.39
N MET A 69 -8.78 -1.12 3.71
CA MET A 69 -7.51 -1.33 4.42
C MET A 69 -7.08 -2.80 4.35
N VAL A 70 -7.97 -3.73 4.69
CA VAL A 70 -7.66 -5.16 4.65
C VAL A 70 -7.43 -5.65 3.23
N ALA A 71 -8.22 -5.17 2.25
CA ALA A 71 -8.01 -5.49 0.85
C ALA A 71 -6.64 -5.01 0.34
N SER A 72 -6.20 -3.81 0.75
CA SER A 72 -4.85 -3.32 0.44
C SER A 72 -3.77 -4.22 1.02
N TRP A 73 -3.91 -4.66 2.26
CA TRP A 73 -2.96 -5.58 2.89
C TRP A 73 -2.89 -6.93 2.17
N ILE A 74 -4.04 -7.49 1.74
CA ILE A 74 -4.07 -8.73 0.97
C ILE A 74 -3.28 -8.58 -0.33
N PHE A 75 -3.48 -7.47 -1.05
CA PHE A 75 -2.75 -7.22 -2.28
C PHE A 75 -1.24 -7.03 -2.05
N GLU A 76 -0.86 -6.29 -1.01
CA GLU A 76 0.55 -6.10 -0.64
C GLU A 76 1.22 -7.42 -0.25
N ASP A 77 0.54 -8.28 0.53
CA ASP A 77 1.09 -9.57 0.95
C ASP A 77 1.19 -10.55 -0.22
N ASP A 78 0.21 -10.54 -1.13
CA ASP A 78 0.26 -11.29 -2.38
C ASP A 78 1.43 -10.83 -3.26
N LEU A 79 1.60 -9.52 -3.39
CA LEU A 79 2.72 -8.94 -4.11
C LEU A 79 4.08 -9.36 -3.51
N ILE A 80 4.20 -9.30 -2.18
CA ILE A 80 5.41 -9.73 -1.46
C ILE A 80 5.68 -11.22 -1.71
N GLU A 81 4.67 -12.09 -1.57
CA GLU A 81 4.78 -13.53 -1.83
C GLU A 81 5.28 -13.80 -3.25
N LYS A 82 4.68 -13.13 -4.25
CA LYS A 82 5.08 -13.27 -5.66
C LYS A 82 6.48 -12.74 -5.95
N LEU A 83 6.90 -11.66 -5.33
CA LEU A 83 8.26 -11.15 -5.44
C LEU A 83 9.29 -12.09 -4.77
N GLN A 84 8.90 -12.77 -3.68
CA GLN A 84 9.73 -13.81 -3.08
C GLN A 84 9.86 -15.03 -4.00
N GLU A 85 8.77 -15.46 -4.63
CA GLU A 85 8.79 -16.52 -5.66
C GLU A 85 9.69 -16.14 -6.85
N ALA A 86 9.73 -14.85 -7.23
CA ALA A 86 10.62 -14.30 -8.25
C ALA A 86 12.08 -14.12 -7.78
N GLY A 87 12.42 -14.56 -6.55
CA GLY A 87 13.79 -14.63 -6.04
C GLY A 87 14.24 -13.45 -5.19
N LEU A 88 13.34 -12.52 -4.80
CA LEU A 88 13.70 -11.45 -3.86
C LEU A 88 13.66 -11.93 -2.40
N ASP A 89 14.70 -11.61 -1.63
CA ASP A 89 14.65 -11.70 -0.16
C ASP A 89 13.99 -10.42 0.37
N ILE A 90 12.67 -10.43 0.47
CA ILE A 90 11.85 -9.31 0.93
C ILE A 90 11.09 -9.70 2.20
N VAL A 91 11.10 -8.84 3.20
CA VAL A 91 10.41 -9.05 4.47
C VAL A 91 9.56 -7.83 4.83
N LYS A 92 8.40 -8.09 5.45
CA LYS A 92 7.55 -7.02 5.97
C LYS A 92 8.24 -6.28 7.11
N SER A 93 8.09 -4.96 7.13
CA SER A 93 8.54 -4.07 8.19
C SER A 93 7.44 -3.03 8.48
N GLY A 94 7.72 -2.00 9.24
CA GLY A 94 6.72 -0.97 9.54
C GLY A 94 5.65 -1.41 10.54
N ALA A 95 4.64 -0.57 10.70
CA ALA A 95 3.57 -0.74 11.69
C ALA A 95 2.60 -1.86 11.33
N ASP A 96 2.35 -2.03 10.05
CA ASP A 96 1.31 -2.93 9.53
C ASP A 96 1.81 -4.36 9.29
N LYS A 97 3.06 -4.67 9.66
CA LYS A 97 3.67 -5.98 9.39
C LYS A 97 2.87 -7.17 9.94
N GLU A 98 2.19 -6.97 11.08
CA GLU A 98 1.35 -8.00 11.72
C GLU A 98 -0.08 -8.02 11.17
N ARG A 99 -0.43 -7.10 10.27
CA ARG A 99 -1.77 -6.96 9.68
C ARG A 99 -2.90 -6.88 10.73
N LEU A 100 -2.63 -6.16 11.82
CA LEU A 100 -3.59 -5.92 12.89
C LEU A 100 -4.15 -4.50 12.80
N ILE A 101 -5.45 -4.36 13.04
CA ILE A 101 -6.10 -3.05 13.13
C ILE A 101 -5.86 -2.50 14.53
N LEU A 102 -4.79 -1.72 14.68
CA LEU A 102 -4.36 -1.15 15.96
C LEU A 102 -4.93 0.25 16.19
N ALA A 103 -4.96 0.68 17.45
CA ALA A 103 -5.24 2.08 17.77
C ALA A 103 -4.15 2.99 17.17
N THR A 104 -4.54 4.19 16.73
CA THR A 104 -3.67 5.16 16.04
C THR A 104 -2.40 5.51 16.83
N SER A 105 -2.46 5.48 18.18
CA SER A 105 -1.33 5.73 19.07
C SER A 105 -0.22 4.66 18.98
N ASN A 106 -0.55 3.48 18.46
CA ASN A 106 0.36 2.33 18.37
C ASN A 106 0.94 2.13 16.98
N VAL A 107 0.63 3.04 16.04
CA VAL A 107 1.10 2.95 14.65
C VAL A 107 2.42 3.69 14.50
N SER A 108 3.49 2.98 14.13
CA SER A 108 4.78 3.58 13.78
C SER A 108 4.81 3.97 12.29
N SER A 109 5.64 4.95 11.93
CA SER A 109 5.76 5.45 10.55
C SER A 109 6.98 4.86 9.83
N GLY A 110 7.20 3.55 9.89
CA GLY A 110 8.27 2.88 9.14
C GLY A 110 7.90 2.59 7.69
N SER A 111 8.89 2.25 6.83
CA SER A 111 8.65 1.74 5.49
C SER A 111 8.05 0.33 5.53
N ASP A 112 7.23 -0.01 4.53
CA ASP A 112 6.39 -1.22 4.56
C ASP A 112 7.21 -2.51 4.50
N THR A 113 8.34 -2.49 3.78
CA THR A 113 9.17 -3.67 3.56
C THR A 113 10.66 -3.35 3.61
N LYS A 114 11.46 -4.41 3.75
CA LYS A 114 12.91 -4.39 3.62
C LYS A 114 13.33 -5.46 2.65
N VAL A 115 14.06 -5.07 1.60
CA VAL A 115 14.66 -5.98 0.60
C VAL A 115 16.11 -6.21 0.94
N ARG A 116 16.59 -7.44 0.79
CA ARG A 116 17.97 -7.85 1.04
C ARG A 116 18.57 -8.44 -0.23
N LEU A 117 19.84 -8.13 -0.48
CA LEU A 117 20.64 -8.72 -1.57
C LEU A 117 22.06 -8.98 -1.05
N GLY A 118 22.33 -10.20 -0.64
CA GLY A 118 23.57 -10.56 0.03
C GLY A 118 23.76 -9.76 1.32
N VAL A 119 24.82 -8.94 1.40
CA VAL A 119 25.11 -8.08 2.56
C VAL A 119 24.41 -6.72 2.53
N ARG A 120 23.81 -6.37 1.40
CA ARG A 120 23.09 -5.11 1.22
C ARG A 120 21.63 -5.25 1.64
N SER A 121 21.05 -4.15 2.07
CA SER A 121 19.60 -4.08 2.28
C SER A 121 19.10 -2.66 2.09
N VAL A 122 17.88 -2.54 1.58
CA VAL A 122 17.19 -1.27 1.35
C VAL A 122 15.77 -1.36 1.88
N PHE A 123 15.27 -0.27 2.44
CA PHE A 123 13.84 -0.15 2.73
C PHE A 123 13.07 0.11 1.44
N MET A 124 11.86 -0.43 1.38
CA MET A 124 10.97 -0.19 0.25
C MET A 124 9.56 0.12 0.75
N GLU A 125 9.00 1.17 0.21
CA GLU A 125 7.60 1.56 0.40
C GLU A 125 6.78 1.04 -0.78
N ILE A 126 5.65 0.42 -0.50
CA ILE A 126 4.69 -0.04 -1.50
C ILE A 126 3.47 0.90 -1.46
N MET A 127 3.03 1.37 -2.61
CA MET A 127 1.82 2.16 -2.71
C MET A 127 1.03 1.77 -3.95
N CYS A 128 -0.29 1.59 -3.79
CA CYS A 128 -1.17 1.12 -4.83
C CYS A 128 -2.21 2.17 -5.25
N ASP A 129 -2.37 2.36 -6.55
CA ASP A 129 -3.47 3.12 -7.13
C ASP A 129 -4.54 2.16 -7.66
N TYR A 130 -5.64 2.04 -6.91
CA TYR A 130 -6.76 1.19 -7.27
C TYR A 130 -7.77 1.84 -8.23
N LYS A 131 -7.55 3.11 -8.59
CA LYS A 131 -8.48 3.92 -9.40
C LYS A 131 -7.92 4.31 -10.77
N GLY A 132 -6.66 4.00 -11.02
CA GLY A 132 -5.96 4.38 -12.25
C GLY A 132 -5.73 5.89 -12.39
N TYR A 133 -5.65 6.59 -11.27
CA TYR A 133 -5.40 8.04 -11.28
C TYR A 133 -4.04 8.37 -11.85
N TRP A 134 -3.03 7.56 -11.55
CA TRP A 134 -1.68 7.81 -12.04
C TRP A 134 -1.62 7.79 -13.56
N THR A 135 -2.16 6.77 -14.19
CA THR A 135 -2.25 6.70 -15.66
C THR A 135 -3.11 7.84 -16.22
N ARG A 136 -4.25 8.14 -15.59
CA ARG A 136 -5.19 9.17 -16.06
C ARG A 136 -4.60 10.57 -16.00
N TYR A 137 -3.89 10.92 -14.94
CA TYR A 137 -3.37 12.27 -14.70
C TYR A 137 -1.88 12.39 -15.00
N HIS A 138 -1.24 11.32 -15.46
CA HIS A 138 0.21 11.25 -15.71
C HIS A 138 1.06 11.70 -14.51
N ARG A 139 0.58 11.43 -13.30
CA ARG A 139 1.17 11.93 -12.06
C ARG A 139 0.88 10.98 -10.89
N ALA A 140 1.91 10.76 -10.07
CA ALA A 140 1.76 10.14 -8.76
C ALA A 140 2.03 11.17 -7.67
N ASP A 141 1.19 11.20 -6.63
CA ASP A 141 1.32 12.14 -5.52
C ASP A 141 1.64 11.37 -4.23
N LEU A 142 2.71 11.81 -3.53
CA LEU A 142 3.10 11.28 -2.22
C LEU A 142 2.97 12.40 -1.18
N ARG A 143 2.42 12.07 -0.01
CA ARG A 143 2.41 13.01 1.12
C ARG A 143 3.83 13.41 1.47
N ASP A 144 4.01 14.68 1.86
CA ASP A 144 5.32 15.26 2.15
C ASP A 144 6.10 14.48 3.20
N ASN A 145 5.47 14.11 4.32
CA ASN A 145 6.10 13.34 5.38
C ASN A 145 6.58 11.95 4.89
N LYS A 146 5.84 11.30 3.99
CA LYS A 146 6.22 10.03 3.37
C LYS A 146 7.43 10.25 2.44
N CYS A 147 7.37 11.25 1.57
CA CYS A 147 8.46 11.57 0.65
C CYS A 147 9.76 11.91 1.39
N LEU A 148 9.71 12.79 2.40
CA LEU A 148 10.86 13.16 3.22
C LEU A 148 11.44 11.96 3.99
N ARG A 149 10.60 11.02 4.44
CA ARG A 149 11.08 9.78 5.06
C ARG A 149 11.85 8.92 4.04
N LEU A 150 11.28 8.68 2.85
CA LEU A 150 11.93 7.90 1.80
C LEU A 150 13.29 8.47 1.41
N GLN A 151 13.40 9.80 1.29
CA GLN A 151 14.67 10.50 1.05
C GLN A 151 15.68 10.25 2.16
N ARG A 152 15.25 10.41 3.43
CA ARG A 152 16.14 10.19 4.59
C ARG A 152 16.63 8.74 4.69
N GLU A 153 15.75 7.79 4.39
CA GLU A 153 16.03 6.35 4.44
C GLU A 153 16.75 5.85 3.19
N LYS A 154 16.85 6.68 2.15
CA LYS A 154 17.34 6.28 0.80
C LYS A 154 16.61 5.03 0.33
N ALA A 155 15.28 5.05 0.49
CA ALA A 155 14.43 3.89 0.26
C ALA A 155 14.01 3.79 -1.21
N LEU A 156 13.62 2.60 -1.62
CA LEU A 156 12.88 2.39 -2.87
C LEU A 156 11.40 2.71 -2.68
N PHE A 157 10.78 3.22 -3.72
CA PHE A 157 9.33 3.37 -3.80
C PHE A 157 8.80 2.53 -4.96
N LEU A 158 8.01 1.49 -4.63
CA LEU A 158 7.31 0.68 -5.59
C LEU A 158 5.85 1.16 -5.67
N GLY A 159 5.52 1.84 -6.75
CA GLY A 159 4.15 2.24 -7.07
C GLY A 159 3.48 1.25 -8.00
N VAL A 160 2.28 0.77 -7.67
CA VAL A 160 1.51 -0.15 -8.49
C VAL A 160 0.17 0.48 -8.88
N ASP A 161 -0.03 0.74 -10.16
CA ASP A 161 -1.33 1.10 -10.74
C ASP A 161 -2.11 -0.20 -11.00
N VAL A 162 -2.85 -0.63 -10.00
CA VAL A 162 -3.60 -1.91 -10.01
C VAL A 162 -4.67 -1.90 -11.11
N ALA A 163 -5.33 -0.76 -11.30
CA ALA A 163 -6.40 -0.64 -12.29
C ALA A 163 -5.92 -0.81 -13.74
N ASN A 164 -4.70 -0.37 -14.02
CA ASN A 164 -4.11 -0.40 -15.36
C ASN A 164 -3.01 -1.47 -15.51
N LYS A 165 -2.79 -2.29 -14.48
CA LYS A 165 -1.74 -3.32 -14.45
C LYS A 165 -0.36 -2.76 -14.84
N LYS A 166 0.05 -1.71 -14.15
CA LYS A 166 1.35 -1.04 -14.36
C LYS A 166 2.07 -0.83 -13.05
N TYR A 167 3.38 -0.66 -13.11
CA TYR A 167 4.19 -0.28 -11.96
C TYR A 167 5.21 0.79 -12.32
N MET A 168 5.70 1.47 -11.29
CA MET A 168 6.89 2.31 -11.34
C MET A 168 7.77 2.03 -10.14
N LEU A 169 9.07 2.23 -10.32
CA LEU A 169 10.07 2.11 -9.27
C LEU A 169 10.87 3.40 -9.23
N ILE A 170 10.99 4.01 -8.04
CA ILE A 170 11.76 5.24 -7.81
C ILE A 170 12.79 4.94 -6.74
N ASP A 171 14.07 5.21 -7.03
CA ASP A 171 15.14 5.15 -6.05
C ASP A 171 15.33 6.53 -5.41
N PHE A 172 15.12 6.59 -4.10
CA PHE A 172 15.33 7.81 -3.31
C PHE A 172 16.77 7.96 -2.81
N ALA A 173 17.67 7.05 -3.16
CA ALA A 173 19.11 7.28 -3.00
C ALA A 173 19.64 8.29 -4.01
N ASP A 174 19.00 8.40 -5.17
CA ASP A 174 19.28 9.38 -6.20
C ASP A 174 18.50 10.68 -6.01
N GLU A 175 18.84 11.72 -6.78
CA GLU A 175 18.07 12.96 -6.81
C GLU A 175 16.72 12.73 -7.49
N VAL A 176 15.63 12.94 -6.74
CA VAL A 176 14.27 12.74 -7.23
C VAL A 176 13.66 14.05 -7.71
N GLN A 177 13.14 14.04 -8.93
CA GLN A 177 12.44 15.18 -9.53
C GLN A 177 10.95 15.13 -9.14
N ALA A 178 10.54 16.03 -8.26
CA ALA A 178 9.15 16.14 -7.86
C ALA A 178 8.75 17.61 -7.64
N THR A 179 7.50 17.94 -7.91
CA THR A 179 6.94 19.26 -7.67
C THR A 179 6.24 19.29 -6.31
N TYR A 180 6.65 20.21 -5.43
CA TYR A 180 6.03 20.39 -4.14
C TYR A 180 4.71 21.18 -4.28
N ASN A 181 3.63 20.65 -3.72
CA ASN A 181 2.35 21.30 -3.59
C ASN A 181 2.00 21.43 -2.10
N PRO A 182 1.97 22.63 -1.52
CA PRO A 182 1.74 22.83 -0.09
C PRO A 182 0.32 22.51 0.38
N SER A 183 -0.66 22.45 -0.54
CA SER A 183 -2.05 22.17 -0.20
C SER A 183 -2.76 21.44 -1.32
N HIS A 184 -2.80 20.10 -1.23
CA HIS A 184 -3.41 19.27 -2.25
C HIS A 184 -4.84 18.86 -1.88
N PHE A 185 -5.82 19.15 -2.73
CA PHE A 185 -7.24 18.93 -2.47
C PHE A 185 -7.57 17.46 -2.14
N ALA A 186 -7.08 16.51 -2.95
CA ALA A 186 -7.36 15.08 -2.75
C ALA A 186 -6.77 14.50 -1.46
N TYR A 187 -5.81 15.21 -0.84
CA TYR A 187 -5.21 14.85 0.45
C TYR A 187 -5.73 15.71 1.60
N GLY A 188 -6.91 16.32 1.43
CA GLY A 188 -7.56 17.14 2.47
C GLY A 188 -6.79 18.41 2.82
N GLY A 189 -6.10 19.02 1.85
CA GLY A 189 -5.29 20.22 2.03
C GLY A 189 -3.90 19.97 2.60
N LYS A 190 -3.48 18.71 2.73
CA LYS A 190 -2.12 18.35 3.19
C LYS A 190 -1.11 18.53 2.05
N PRO A 191 0.16 18.85 2.37
CA PRO A 191 1.20 18.98 1.37
C PRO A 191 1.58 17.63 0.76
N VAL A 192 1.95 17.66 -0.53
CA VAL A 192 2.40 16.49 -1.31
C VAL A 192 3.57 16.85 -2.20
N TYR A 193 4.34 15.83 -2.59
CA TYR A 193 5.24 15.87 -3.72
C TYR A 193 4.60 15.12 -4.88
N SER A 194 4.55 15.76 -6.05
CA SER A 194 3.97 15.23 -7.28
C SER A 194 5.08 14.81 -8.23
N PHE A 195 5.05 13.56 -8.65
CA PHE A 195 6.01 12.92 -9.57
C PHE A 195 5.40 12.85 -10.95
N ASP A 196 6.00 13.53 -11.94
CA ASP A 196 5.55 13.47 -13.34
C ASP A 196 5.96 12.12 -13.95
N LEU A 197 4.99 11.38 -14.47
CA LEU A 197 5.22 10.06 -15.08
C LEU A 197 5.91 10.12 -16.45
N LYS A 198 6.23 11.32 -16.96
CA LYS A 198 7.19 11.47 -18.06
C LYS A 198 8.64 11.15 -17.61
N ASN A 199 8.96 11.47 -16.33
CA ASN A 199 10.26 11.20 -15.73
C ASN A 199 10.33 9.81 -15.10
N TYR A 200 9.19 9.31 -14.61
CA TYR A 200 9.05 8.02 -13.92
C TYR A 200 8.08 7.13 -14.67
N ARG A 201 8.60 6.48 -15.72
CA ARG A 201 7.77 5.71 -16.65
C ARG A 201 7.05 4.55 -15.96
N LEU A 202 5.74 4.47 -16.15
CA LEU A 202 4.96 3.27 -15.83
C LEU A 202 5.34 2.15 -16.81
N LYS A 203 5.72 0.99 -16.26
CA LYS A 203 6.00 -0.25 -16.99
C LYS A 203 4.82 -1.19 -16.85
N GLU A 204 4.69 -2.17 -17.73
CA GLU A 204 3.69 -3.22 -17.61
C GLU A 204 3.97 -4.07 -16.36
N PHE A 205 2.91 -4.38 -15.61
CA PHE A 205 3.01 -5.12 -14.36
C PHE A 205 3.36 -6.58 -14.61
N ASP A 206 4.52 -6.98 -14.15
CA ASP A 206 5.04 -8.34 -14.19
C ASP A 206 5.98 -8.56 -13.00
N TYR A 207 5.76 -9.59 -12.22
CA TYR A 207 6.52 -9.83 -10.98
C TYR A 207 8.00 -10.06 -11.22
N ASP A 208 8.37 -10.83 -12.26
CA ASP A 208 9.76 -11.07 -12.60
C ASP A 208 10.48 -9.80 -13.05
N SER A 209 9.77 -8.93 -13.77
CA SER A 209 10.30 -7.63 -14.19
C SER A 209 10.49 -6.69 -13.02
N ILE A 210 9.54 -6.65 -12.08
CA ILE A 210 9.66 -5.86 -10.84
C ILE A 210 10.86 -6.37 -10.02
N ALA A 211 10.99 -7.68 -9.84
CA ALA A 211 12.09 -8.27 -9.09
C ALA A 211 13.45 -7.93 -9.70
N ARG A 212 13.59 -8.09 -11.03
CA ARG A 212 14.83 -7.71 -11.77
C ARG A 212 15.16 -6.22 -11.62
N ASP A 213 14.16 -5.34 -11.76
CA ASP A 213 14.37 -3.90 -11.61
C ASP A 213 14.82 -3.52 -10.19
N ILE A 214 14.23 -4.14 -9.17
CA ILE A 214 14.63 -3.93 -7.77
C ILE A 214 16.07 -4.40 -7.54
N ILE A 215 16.43 -5.60 -8.02
CA ILE A 215 17.79 -6.15 -7.90
C ILE A 215 18.82 -5.23 -8.58
N ALA A 216 18.46 -4.62 -9.70
CA ALA A 216 19.36 -3.72 -10.44
C ALA A 216 19.66 -2.40 -9.70
N LEU A 217 18.81 -2.01 -8.72
CA LEU A 217 18.99 -0.78 -7.93
C LEU A 217 19.71 -1.01 -6.59
N ILE A 218 19.90 -2.25 -6.12
CA ILE A 218 20.53 -2.61 -4.85
C ILE A 218 21.98 -3.08 -5.10
#